data_d99299e8f4ceead5af814789567b6963
#
_entry.id   d99299e8f4ceead5af814789567b6963
#
_cell.length_a   1.000
_cell.length_b   1.000
_cell.length_c   1.000
_cell.angle_alpha   90.00
_cell.angle_beta   90.00
_cell.angle_gamma   90.00
#
_symmetry.space_group_name_H-M   'P 1'
#
loop_
_entity.id
_entity.type
_entity.pdbx_description
1 polymer ?
#
loop_
_entity_poly.entity_id
_entity_poly.type
_entity_poly.pdbx_seq_one_letter_code
_entity_poly.pdbx_strand_id
1 'polypeptide(L)'
;MNRTSPHYCRRSVLSLLISALIYAPPGMAAFTSNVIGVVNDETVDGSQKVDERGTTNNTHIINHGYQDVYGGVSNGSIIESGGRQYVSANGTHQGQANNTVINGGSQTILDGGISTGTIIQSGSQYVYAGGTSNATTIISGRSTVMGGTANGTIINGGSQSVSSQGRVDGTTINMSGHQEITQGSLATNTTIDGGWQYVDSSSVENTTIKNGGEQRTVKSHALNTTIDGGLQVVDSSTAEITTIKSGGTQQLNNSQAMFTTIEGGTQSMNSKSTAKNTQIYSGGTQIVDNTSTSDVIEIYSGGVLDVRGGMATNVTQHDGAALKAMTDWSTVSGTNSEGAFSIHNNVADNVLLENGGHLDVYGSANKTIIKDKGTMSVLANAKADATRIDNGGVMDVAGNATNTIINGGTQNINNHGIATGTNINSGTQNIKSGGKADTTNISSGSRQVVEKDGTATGSNISTGGSLIV
;
A
#
# COMPACT_ATOMS: atom_id res chain seq x y z
N MET A 1 -10.62 34.50 -18.79
CA MET A 1 -9.57 35.18 -18.00
C MET A 1 -9.18 34.24 -16.86
N ASN A 2 -8.04 33.58 -17.05
CA ASN A 2 -7.49 32.61 -16.11
C ASN A 2 -6.72 33.33 -15.00
N ARG A 3 -6.95 32.94 -13.76
CA ARG A 3 -6.01 33.18 -12.66
C ARG A 3 -5.71 31.88 -11.97
N THR A 4 -4.56 31.32 -12.31
CA THR A 4 -3.87 30.28 -11.55
C THR A 4 -3.19 30.92 -10.35
N SER A 5 -3.52 30.47 -9.15
CA SER A 5 -2.79 30.84 -7.93
C SER A 5 -1.60 29.88 -7.74
N PRO A 6 -0.41 30.36 -7.42
CA PRO A 6 0.74 29.51 -7.16
C PRO A 6 0.69 28.98 -5.72
N HIS A 7 0.82 27.65 -5.57
CA HIS A 7 1.06 27.01 -4.30
C HIS A 7 2.47 27.39 -3.78
N TYR A 8 2.53 28.22 -2.78
CA TYR A 8 3.75 28.47 -2.05
C TYR A 8 4.10 27.27 -1.18
N CYS A 9 5.13 26.54 -1.58
CA CYS A 9 5.84 25.59 -0.74
C CYS A 9 6.40 26.35 0.47
N ARG A 10 5.90 26.08 1.68
CA ARG A 10 6.49 26.58 2.92
C ARG A 10 7.82 25.87 3.13
N ARG A 11 8.89 26.44 2.59
CA ARG A 11 10.24 26.12 3.04
C ARG A 11 10.37 26.66 4.47
N SER A 12 10.58 25.77 5.41
CA SER A 12 10.85 26.11 6.80
C SER A 12 12.06 27.06 6.89
N VAL A 13 11.87 28.16 7.59
CA VAL A 13 12.88 29.22 7.81
C VAL A 13 13.92 28.74 8.85
N LEU A 14 14.57 27.60 8.59
CA LEU A 14 15.68 27.11 9.43
C LEU A 14 17.04 27.16 8.73
N SER A 15 17.13 27.75 7.54
CA SER A 15 18.38 27.81 6.77
C SER A 15 19.12 29.14 6.86
N LEU A 16 18.76 30.04 7.78
CA LEU A 16 19.32 31.42 7.78
C LEU A 16 20.11 31.81 9.04
N LEU A 17 20.58 30.84 9.83
CA LEU A 17 21.36 31.17 11.05
C LEU A 17 22.76 30.56 11.12
N ILE A 18 23.31 30.03 10.01
CA ILE A 18 24.67 29.47 9.99
C ILE A 18 25.52 30.11 8.89
N SER A 19 25.60 31.40 8.82
CA SER A 19 26.55 32.07 7.91
C SER A 19 27.27 33.26 8.54
N ALA A 20 27.82 33.06 9.73
CA ALA A 20 28.83 33.96 10.28
C ALA A 20 29.76 33.17 11.22
N LEU A 21 30.56 32.27 10.67
CA LEU A 21 31.72 31.74 11.38
C LEU A 21 32.94 32.41 10.82
N ILE A 22 33.43 33.43 11.59
CA ILE A 22 34.70 34.11 11.39
C ILE A 22 35.83 33.07 11.50
N TYR A 23 36.58 32.90 10.45
CA TYR A 23 37.80 32.10 10.41
C TYR A 23 38.84 32.75 11.33
N ALA A 24 39.07 32.18 12.51
CA ALA A 24 40.24 32.47 13.31
C ALA A 24 41.40 31.58 12.85
N PRO A 25 42.62 32.08 12.62
CA PRO A 25 43.77 31.28 12.29
C PRO A 25 44.14 30.36 13.47
N PRO A 26 44.76 29.17 13.23
CA PRO A 26 45.01 28.17 14.26
C PRO A 26 46.15 28.66 15.19
N GLY A 27 45.75 29.30 16.28
CA GLY A 27 46.52 29.24 17.50
C GLY A 27 45.84 28.14 18.35
N MET A 28 46.56 27.09 18.70
CA MET A 28 46.03 26.00 19.53
C MET A 28 45.50 26.60 20.83
N ALA A 29 44.22 26.85 20.92
CA ALA A 29 43.56 27.23 22.18
C ALA A 29 43.58 25.95 23.05
N ALA A 30 44.24 26.00 24.20
CA ALA A 30 44.24 24.90 25.16
C ALA A 30 42.83 24.68 25.63
N PHE A 31 42.24 23.49 25.32
CA PHE A 31 40.94 23.07 25.82
C PHE A 31 41.08 22.38 27.17
N THR A 32 39.99 22.31 27.94
CA THR A 32 39.94 21.66 29.24
C THR A 32 39.85 20.12 29.02
N SER A 33 40.90 19.39 29.32
CA SER A 33 40.95 17.93 29.07
C SER A 33 40.06 17.10 30.00
N ASN A 34 39.77 17.61 31.24
CA ASN A 34 38.85 16.96 32.19
C ASN A 34 37.88 17.99 32.75
N VAL A 35 36.62 17.92 32.30
CA VAL A 35 35.57 18.88 32.67
C VAL A 35 34.81 18.36 33.87
N ILE A 36 34.97 19.07 35.04
CA ILE A 36 34.27 18.82 36.30
C ILE A 36 33.40 20.01 36.74
N GLY A 37 33.26 21.03 35.91
CA GLY A 37 32.43 22.21 36.06
C GLY A 37 31.84 22.60 34.72
N VAL A 38 31.55 23.88 34.53
CA VAL A 38 30.99 24.41 33.28
C VAL A 38 32.10 25.02 32.40
N VAL A 39 32.14 24.57 31.13
CA VAL A 39 33.08 25.05 30.11
C VAL A 39 32.27 25.47 28.89
N ASN A 40 32.63 26.58 28.27
CA ASN A 40 31.91 27.15 27.13
C ASN A 40 32.85 27.40 25.95
N ASP A 41 32.34 27.24 24.73
CA ASP A 41 32.91 27.67 23.45
C ASP A 41 34.34 27.16 23.19
N GLU A 42 34.68 25.95 23.69
CA GLU A 42 36.01 25.34 23.46
C GLU A 42 36.10 24.63 22.12
N THR A 43 37.30 24.66 21.53
CA THR A 43 37.66 23.83 20.38
C THR A 43 38.50 22.66 20.85
N VAL A 44 38.04 21.44 20.62
CA VAL A 44 38.67 20.18 21.02
C VAL A 44 39.35 19.54 19.82
N ASP A 45 40.67 19.54 19.81
CA ASP A 45 41.51 18.85 18.80
C ASP A 45 42.30 17.67 19.39
N GLY A 46 42.05 17.33 20.64
CA GLY A 46 42.64 16.23 21.40
C GLY A 46 41.55 15.49 22.19
N SER A 47 41.87 14.97 23.37
CA SER A 47 40.94 14.20 24.21
C SER A 47 40.39 15.04 25.36
N GLN A 48 39.07 15.24 25.38
CA GLN A 48 38.31 15.88 26.46
C GLN A 48 37.36 14.88 27.11
N LYS A 49 37.37 14.79 28.44
CA LYS A 49 36.41 14.03 29.20
C LYS A 49 35.46 14.97 29.97
N VAL A 50 34.17 14.74 29.84
CA VAL A 50 33.11 15.45 30.57
C VAL A 50 32.54 14.49 31.60
N ASP A 51 32.99 14.65 32.86
CA ASP A 51 32.64 13.76 33.96
C ASP A 51 31.25 14.11 34.56
N GLU A 52 30.72 13.33 35.47
CA GLU A 52 29.37 13.42 36.02
C GLU A 52 28.94 14.80 36.56
N ARG A 53 29.89 15.67 36.92
CA ARG A 53 29.66 17.07 37.31
C ARG A 53 30.03 18.09 36.23
N GLY A 54 30.50 17.59 35.08
CA GLY A 54 30.96 18.43 34.00
C GLY A 54 29.82 18.83 33.05
N THR A 55 29.88 20.05 32.58
CA THR A 55 28.97 20.52 31.50
C THR A 55 29.81 21.28 30.48
N THR A 56 29.66 20.93 29.22
CA THR A 56 30.21 21.71 28.11
C THR A 56 29.09 22.33 27.30
N ASN A 57 29.32 23.57 26.84
CA ASN A 57 28.40 24.28 25.94
C ASN A 57 29.15 24.71 24.69
N ASN A 58 28.53 24.50 23.52
CA ASN A 58 29.03 24.91 22.20
C ASN A 58 30.45 24.41 21.87
N THR A 59 30.75 23.17 22.24
CA THR A 59 32.09 22.59 21.96
C THR A 59 32.25 22.33 20.48
N HIS A 60 33.33 22.76 19.86
CA HIS A 60 33.76 22.45 18.52
C HIS A 60 34.71 21.26 18.55
N ILE A 61 34.30 20.11 18.10
CA ILE A 61 35.13 18.89 18.06
C ILE A 61 35.65 18.75 16.62
N ILE A 62 36.90 19.12 16.43
CA ILE A 62 37.52 19.17 15.10
C ILE A 62 38.39 17.94 14.81
N ASN A 63 39.07 17.94 13.68
CA ASN A 63 39.90 16.84 13.23
C ASN A 63 40.76 16.24 14.34
N HIS A 64 40.65 14.92 14.57
CA HIS A 64 41.24 14.15 15.68
C HIS A 64 40.73 14.48 17.10
N GLY A 65 39.83 15.46 17.26
CA GLY A 65 39.20 15.75 18.54
C GLY A 65 38.31 14.61 19.01
N TYR A 66 38.36 14.34 20.30
CA TYR A 66 37.61 13.30 20.96
C TYR A 66 36.97 13.86 22.25
N GLN A 67 35.65 13.86 22.32
CA GLN A 67 34.93 14.22 23.54
C GLN A 67 34.24 13.01 24.12
N ASP A 68 34.52 12.66 25.36
CA ASP A 68 33.88 11.58 26.12
C ASP A 68 32.96 12.17 27.19
N VAL A 69 31.64 12.15 26.90
CA VAL A 69 30.60 12.58 27.85
C VAL A 69 30.25 11.41 28.74
N TYR A 70 31.05 11.22 29.81
CA TYR A 70 30.98 10.11 30.74
C TYR A 70 30.20 10.49 31.99
N GLY A 71 28.89 10.36 31.94
CA GLY A 71 27.97 10.79 33.00
C GLY A 71 27.73 12.30 33.09
N GLY A 72 28.40 13.11 32.28
CA GLY A 72 28.25 14.57 32.22
C GLY A 72 27.25 15.02 31.17
N VAL A 73 27.28 16.34 30.88
CA VAL A 73 26.38 16.99 29.93
C VAL A 73 27.16 17.76 28.88
N SER A 74 26.81 17.56 27.59
CA SER A 74 27.33 18.34 26.47
C SER A 74 26.17 18.98 25.70
N ASN A 75 26.14 20.29 25.60
CA ASN A 75 25.11 21.06 24.94
C ASN A 75 25.65 21.76 23.70
N GLY A 76 24.97 21.65 22.55
CA GLY A 76 25.25 22.38 21.33
C GLY A 76 26.60 22.06 20.68
N SER A 77 27.15 20.87 20.90
CA SER A 77 28.41 20.47 20.28
C SER A 77 28.30 20.40 18.76
N ILE A 78 29.37 20.81 18.05
CA ILE A 78 29.52 20.64 16.62
C ILE A 78 30.65 19.65 16.38
N ILE A 79 30.37 18.57 15.68
CA ILE A 79 31.33 17.51 15.40
C ILE A 79 31.71 17.56 13.92
N GLU A 80 32.87 18.14 13.64
CA GLU A 80 33.40 18.27 12.30
C GLU A 80 34.05 16.98 11.81
N SER A 81 34.45 16.96 10.53
CA SER A 81 35.12 15.80 9.93
C SER A 81 36.33 15.35 10.76
N GLY A 82 36.36 14.07 11.07
CA GLY A 82 37.40 13.44 11.92
C GLY A 82 37.16 13.61 13.43
N GLY A 83 36.26 14.50 13.86
CA GLY A 83 35.85 14.65 15.26
C GLY A 83 34.96 13.51 15.75
N ARG A 84 35.03 13.18 17.03
CA ARG A 84 34.24 12.11 17.64
C ARG A 84 33.71 12.52 19.00
N GLN A 85 32.44 12.20 19.25
CA GLN A 85 31.81 12.33 20.57
C GLN A 85 31.28 10.99 21.02
N TYR A 86 31.60 10.58 22.24
CA TYR A 86 31.02 9.41 22.90
C TYR A 86 30.14 9.86 24.06
N VAL A 87 29.01 9.19 24.24
CA VAL A 87 28.06 9.52 25.29
C VAL A 87 27.71 8.24 26.04
N SER A 88 28.04 8.16 27.31
CA SER A 88 27.83 6.96 28.12
C SER A 88 27.56 7.30 29.58
N ALA A 89 27.00 6.34 30.33
CA ALA A 89 26.84 6.52 31.79
C ALA A 89 28.15 6.38 32.53
N ASN A 90 28.23 7.07 33.69
CA ASN A 90 29.20 6.82 34.76
C ASN A 90 28.43 6.29 35.97
N GLY A 91 28.39 4.98 36.14
CA GLY A 91 27.57 4.35 37.16
C GLY A 91 26.07 4.68 36.99
N THR A 92 25.50 5.42 37.96
CA THR A 92 24.10 5.85 37.92
C THR A 92 23.85 7.18 37.19
N HIS A 93 24.92 7.90 36.79
CA HIS A 93 24.83 9.18 36.10
C HIS A 93 24.84 8.95 34.62
N GLN A 94 23.74 9.34 33.94
CA GLN A 94 23.59 9.24 32.49
C GLN A 94 24.42 10.33 31.82
N GLY A 95 25.19 9.96 30.79
CA GLY A 95 25.80 10.93 29.89
C GLY A 95 24.73 11.53 28.96
N GLN A 96 24.76 12.85 28.78
CA GLN A 96 23.77 13.55 27.96
C GLN A 96 24.43 14.43 26.90
N ALA A 97 24.03 14.29 25.64
CA ALA A 97 24.40 15.18 24.56
C ALA A 97 23.15 15.83 23.97
N ASN A 98 23.03 17.12 24.08
CA ASN A 98 21.86 17.88 23.65
C ASN A 98 22.20 18.79 22.48
N ASN A 99 21.34 18.80 21.45
CA ASN A 99 21.43 19.67 20.25
C ASN A 99 22.79 19.59 19.54
N THR A 100 23.35 18.38 19.44
CA THR A 100 24.62 18.15 18.73
C THR A 100 24.40 18.28 17.22
N VAL A 101 25.30 18.96 16.53
CA VAL A 101 25.37 19.02 15.06
C VAL A 101 26.52 18.14 14.59
N ILE A 102 26.25 17.15 13.77
CA ILE A 102 27.26 16.29 13.16
C ILE A 102 27.49 16.77 11.72
N ASN A 103 28.67 17.31 11.47
CA ASN A 103 29.09 17.86 10.17
C ASN A 103 30.33 17.11 9.65
N GLY A 104 30.16 15.84 9.31
CA GLY A 104 31.22 14.97 8.81
C GLY A 104 31.92 14.08 9.87
N GLY A 105 31.69 14.35 11.15
CA GLY A 105 32.23 13.56 12.26
C GLY A 105 31.30 12.43 12.70
N SER A 106 31.49 11.95 13.94
CA SER A 106 30.66 10.86 14.49
C SER A 106 30.29 11.07 15.94
N GLN A 107 29.03 10.71 16.28
CA GLN A 107 28.55 10.62 17.65
C GLN A 107 28.20 9.15 17.95
N THR A 108 28.65 8.65 19.08
CA THR A 108 28.39 7.28 19.52
C THR A 108 27.72 7.28 20.88
N ILE A 109 26.52 6.71 20.94
CA ILE A 109 25.71 6.61 22.15
C ILE A 109 25.81 5.18 22.68
N LEU A 110 26.40 5.03 23.83
CA LEU A 110 26.63 3.75 24.49
C LEU A 110 25.64 3.55 25.66
N ASP A 111 25.80 2.47 26.39
CA ASP A 111 24.94 2.11 27.52
C ASP A 111 24.78 3.28 28.51
N GLY A 112 23.51 3.60 28.85
CA GLY A 112 23.12 4.71 29.70
C GLY A 112 23.40 6.11 29.13
N GLY A 113 23.90 6.22 27.90
CA GLY A 113 24.04 7.49 27.19
C GLY A 113 22.73 7.94 26.52
N ILE A 114 22.47 9.23 26.53
CA ILE A 114 21.28 9.84 25.88
C ILE A 114 21.73 10.97 24.96
N SER A 115 21.29 10.94 23.71
CA SER A 115 21.37 12.12 22.85
C SER A 115 19.97 12.68 22.58
N THR A 116 19.84 14.00 22.51
CA THR A 116 18.55 14.66 22.24
C THR A 116 18.76 15.80 21.24
N GLY A 117 17.93 15.86 20.19
CA GLY A 117 17.95 16.95 19.20
C GLY A 117 19.17 16.93 18.29
N THR A 118 19.80 15.79 18.07
CA THR A 118 20.95 15.69 17.16
C THR A 118 20.55 16.00 15.71
N ILE A 119 21.32 16.82 15.02
CA ILE A 119 21.17 17.10 13.58
C ILE A 119 22.38 16.50 12.85
N ILE A 120 22.11 15.54 11.96
CA ILE A 120 23.13 14.91 11.13
C ILE A 120 23.09 15.57 9.74
N GLN A 121 23.93 16.57 9.53
CA GLN A 121 24.09 17.21 8.21
C GLN A 121 24.88 16.32 7.26
N SER A 122 25.96 15.72 7.78
CA SER A 122 26.78 14.68 7.17
C SER A 122 27.49 13.91 8.29
N GLY A 123 28.09 12.75 7.98
CA GLY A 123 28.71 11.91 9.01
C GLY A 123 27.70 10.95 9.65
N SER A 124 27.96 10.51 10.90
CA SER A 124 27.25 9.37 11.45
C SER A 124 26.94 9.49 12.94
N GLN A 125 25.75 8.97 13.32
CA GLN A 125 25.38 8.67 14.70
C GLN A 125 25.25 7.16 14.86
N TYR A 126 25.80 6.61 15.94
CA TYR A 126 25.70 5.20 16.33
C TYR A 126 25.02 5.08 17.68
N VAL A 127 23.98 4.25 17.78
CA VAL A 127 23.24 4.01 19.04
C VAL A 127 23.31 2.51 19.36
N TYR A 128 24.13 2.18 20.33
CA TYR A 128 24.32 0.80 20.77
C TYR A 128 23.34 0.39 21.86
N ALA A 129 23.35 -0.88 22.22
CA ALA A 129 22.51 -1.43 23.28
C ALA A 129 22.63 -0.59 24.56
N GLY A 130 21.50 -0.29 25.20
CA GLY A 130 21.41 0.59 26.37
C GLY A 130 21.51 2.10 26.07
N GLY A 131 21.93 2.50 24.88
CA GLY A 131 21.96 3.89 24.44
C GLY A 131 20.60 4.33 23.87
N THR A 132 20.28 5.61 24.03
CA THR A 132 19.03 6.22 23.55
C THR A 132 19.29 7.51 22.77
N SER A 133 18.66 7.62 21.59
CA SER A 133 18.66 8.83 20.77
C SER A 133 17.23 9.36 20.64
N ASN A 134 17.01 10.63 20.94
CA ASN A 134 15.71 11.29 20.84
C ASN A 134 15.74 12.45 19.84
N ALA A 135 14.72 12.59 19.02
CA ALA A 135 14.51 13.70 18.09
C ALA A 135 15.71 13.98 17.17
N THR A 136 16.31 12.92 16.62
CA THR A 136 17.39 13.07 15.63
C THR A 136 16.83 13.48 14.29
N THR A 137 17.41 14.49 13.64
CA THR A 137 17.12 14.90 12.26
C THR A 137 18.27 14.50 11.35
N ILE A 138 18.01 13.68 10.33
CA ILE A 138 19.00 13.23 9.36
C ILE A 138 18.78 13.99 8.04
N ILE A 139 19.72 14.82 7.64
CA ILE A 139 19.64 15.63 6.40
C ILE A 139 20.28 14.87 5.24
N SER A 140 21.55 14.44 5.38
CA SER A 140 22.24 13.62 4.37
C SER A 140 23.25 12.61 4.95
N GLY A 141 23.35 12.52 6.26
CA GLY A 141 24.21 11.56 6.96
C GLY A 141 23.48 10.26 7.30
N ARG A 142 24.02 9.54 8.29
CA ARG A 142 23.52 8.23 8.70
C ARG A 142 23.32 8.13 10.21
N SER A 143 22.18 7.53 10.63
CA SER A 143 22.00 7.02 11.99
C SER A 143 21.99 5.48 11.96
N THR A 144 22.76 4.82 12.81
CA THR A 144 22.80 3.37 12.92
C THR A 144 22.44 2.95 14.34
N VAL A 145 21.33 2.23 14.48
CA VAL A 145 20.82 1.75 15.78
C VAL A 145 21.11 0.24 15.89
N MET A 146 22.08 -0.12 16.68
CA MET A 146 22.52 -1.51 16.89
C MET A 146 22.15 -1.98 18.32
N GLY A 147 20.95 -2.51 18.48
CA GLY A 147 20.42 -2.91 19.79
C GLY A 147 20.01 -1.77 20.71
N GLY A 148 20.21 -0.52 20.31
CA GLY A 148 19.81 0.68 21.04
C GLY A 148 18.37 1.10 20.74
N THR A 149 18.02 2.31 21.20
CA THR A 149 16.69 2.90 21.00
C THR A 149 16.80 4.27 20.33
N ALA A 150 15.95 4.54 19.30
CA ALA A 150 15.83 5.87 18.71
C ALA A 150 14.37 6.28 18.60
N ASN A 151 14.04 7.46 19.14
CA ASN A 151 12.67 7.98 19.18
C ASN A 151 12.56 9.29 18.41
N GLY A 152 11.48 9.47 17.65
CA GLY A 152 11.17 10.72 16.95
C GLY A 152 12.19 11.10 15.87
N THR A 153 12.77 10.14 15.17
CA THR A 153 13.75 10.43 14.10
C THR A 153 13.05 11.01 12.87
N ILE A 154 13.60 12.07 12.28
CA ILE A 154 13.16 12.65 11.01
C ILE A 154 14.24 12.42 9.96
N ILE A 155 13.92 11.74 8.88
CA ILE A 155 14.85 11.40 7.79
C ILE A 155 14.45 12.22 6.56
N ASN A 156 15.19 13.30 6.27
CA ASN A 156 14.89 14.21 5.15
C ASN A 156 15.63 13.85 3.85
N GLY A 157 16.71 13.08 3.91
CA GLY A 157 17.50 12.72 2.72
C GLY A 157 18.67 11.78 3.00
N GLY A 158 18.92 11.46 4.26
CA GLY A 158 19.92 10.49 4.67
C GLY A 158 19.31 9.12 4.94
N SER A 159 19.97 8.34 5.80
CA SER A 159 19.53 6.98 6.12
C SER A 159 19.56 6.67 7.61
N GLN A 160 18.61 5.82 8.04
CA GLN A 160 18.63 5.16 9.34
C GLN A 160 18.68 3.64 9.14
N SER A 161 19.63 2.96 9.75
CA SER A 161 19.73 1.49 9.76
C SER A 161 19.51 0.98 11.18
N VAL A 162 18.60 0.02 11.36
CA VAL A 162 18.23 -0.55 12.67
C VAL A 162 18.47 -2.05 12.62
N SER A 163 19.31 -2.54 13.52
CA SER A 163 19.72 -3.95 13.55
C SER A 163 19.93 -4.46 14.97
N SER A 164 20.20 -5.76 15.10
CA SER A 164 20.54 -6.39 16.36
C SER A 164 19.49 -6.18 17.44
N GLN A 165 18.19 -6.36 17.10
CA GLN A 165 17.05 -6.15 17.98
C GLN A 165 16.88 -4.67 18.44
N GLY A 166 17.42 -3.73 17.67
CA GLY A 166 17.23 -2.30 17.88
C GLY A 166 15.75 -1.89 17.80
N ARG A 167 15.39 -0.81 18.49
CA ARG A 167 14.03 -0.29 18.54
C ARG A 167 13.97 1.15 18.07
N VAL A 168 12.99 1.45 17.22
CA VAL A 168 12.73 2.83 16.79
C VAL A 168 11.25 3.13 16.90
N ASP A 169 10.94 4.33 17.36
CA ASP A 169 9.56 4.80 17.52
C ASP A 169 9.37 6.19 16.95
N GLY A 170 8.23 6.44 16.30
CA GLY A 170 7.87 7.76 15.79
C GLY A 170 8.74 8.29 14.65
N THR A 171 9.28 7.42 13.80
CA THR A 171 10.12 7.85 12.68
C THR A 171 9.28 8.47 11.55
N THR A 172 9.71 9.61 11.03
CA THR A 172 9.18 10.21 9.79
C THR A 172 10.21 10.10 8.69
N ILE A 173 9.85 9.46 7.57
CA ILE A 173 10.72 9.27 6.41
C ILE A 173 10.18 10.11 5.25
N ASN A 174 10.81 11.25 5.02
CA ASN A 174 10.45 12.17 3.97
C ASN A 174 11.08 11.78 2.62
N MET A 175 10.74 12.49 1.57
CA MET A 175 11.28 12.25 0.21
C MET A 175 12.80 12.14 0.24
N SER A 176 13.34 11.11 -0.44
CA SER A 176 14.77 10.74 -0.45
C SER A 176 15.32 10.20 0.89
N GLY A 177 14.52 10.14 1.95
CA GLY A 177 14.89 9.47 3.20
C GLY A 177 14.76 7.95 3.06
N HIS A 178 15.65 7.23 3.75
CA HIS A 178 15.67 5.79 3.74
C HIS A 178 15.80 5.21 5.14
N GLN A 179 14.95 4.22 5.47
CA GLN A 179 15.07 3.46 6.72
C GLN A 179 15.15 1.95 6.43
N GLU A 180 16.09 1.28 7.06
CA GLU A 180 16.29 -0.16 6.97
C GLU A 180 16.15 -0.81 8.36
N ILE A 181 15.25 -1.79 8.50
CA ILE A 181 14.95 -2.51 9.75
C ILE A 181 15.28 -3.99 9.55
N THR A 182 16.27 -4.48 10.27
CA THR A 182 16.80 -5.84 10.07
C THR A 182 17.08 -6.57 11.39
N GLN A 183 17.34 -7.88 11.31
CA GLN A 183 17.85 -8.69 12.42
C GLN A 183 16.99 -8.65 13.68
N GLY A 184 15.68 -8.89 13.54
CA GLY A 184 14.75 -8.97 14.66
C GLY A 184 14.45 -7.62 15.32
N SER A 185 14.69 -6.52 14.62
CA SER A 185 14.43 -5.17 15.12
C SER A 185 12.94 -4.80 15.02
N LEU A 186 12.54 -3.75 15.73
CA LEU A 186 11.17 -3.27 15.75
C LEU A 186 11.12 -1.77 15.42
N ALA A 187 10.26 -1.40 14.44
CA ALA A 187 9.89 -0.02 14.20
C ALA A 187 8.40 0.18 14.50
N THR A 188 8.07 1.20 15.28
CA THR A 188 6.69 1.56 15.64
C THR A 188 6.37 2.99 15.25
N ASN A 189 5.08 3.25 14.94
CA ASN A 189 4.58 4.59 14.65
C ASN A 189 5.35 5.31 13.52
N THR A 190 5.69 4.59 12.44
CA THR A 190 6.43 5.16 11.31
C THR A 190 5.50 5.86 10.31
N THR A 191 5.86 7.07 9.89
CA THR A 191 5.23 7.76 8.77
C THR A 191 6.20 7.81 7.59
N ILE A 192 5.79 7.25 6.43
CA ILE A 192 6.57 7.27 5.19
C ILE A 192 5.91 8.27 4.23
N ASP A 193 6.51 9.45 4.08
CA ASP A 193 5.98 10.56 3.27
C ASP A 193 6.92 10.83 2.08
N GLY A 194 6.78 10.02 1.04
CA GLY A 194 7.64 10.08 -0.15
C GLY A 194 9.01 9.42 0.00
N GLY A 195 9.34 8.87 1.17
CA GLY A 195 10.57 8.12 1.41
C GLY A 195 10.36 6.61 1.30
N TRP A 196 11.34 5.85 1.73
CA TRP A 196 11.36 4.41 1.59
C TRP A 196 11.77 3.68 2.87
N GLN A 197 11.02 2.63 3.25
CA GLN A 197 11.33 1.74 4.37
C GLN A 197 11.49 0.30 3.88
N TYR A 198 12.62 -0.31 4.20
CA TYR A 198 12.89 -1.73 3.96
C TYR A 198 12.93 -2.50 5.28
N VAL A 199 12.20 -3.62 5.34
CA VAL A 199 12.10 -4.44 6.55
C VAL A 199 12.43 -5.89 6.20
N ASP A 200 13.49 -6.44 6.77
CA ASP A 200 13.88 -7.83 6.57
C ASP A 200 14.02 -8.56 7.91
N SER A 201 13.35 -9.70 8.02
CA SER A 201 13.41 -10.58 9.21
C SER A 201 13.15 -9.80 10.52
N SER A 202 12.17 -8.90 10.49
CA SER A 202 11.90 -7.90 11.53
C SER A 202 10.39 -7.59 11.62
N SER A 203 10.00 -6.66 12.50
CA SER A 203 8.61 -6.28 12.67
C SER A 203 8.41 -4.77 12.57
N VAL A 204 7.27 -4.39 11.99
CA VAL A 204 6.82 -2.99 11.95
C VAL A 204 5.37 -2.90 12.42
N GLU A 205 5.05 -1.86 13.19
CA GLU A 205 3.72 -1.65 13.75
C GLU A 205 3.28 -0.20 13.58
N ASN A 206 1.99 0.01 13.31
CA ASN A 206 1.41 1.36 13.15
C ASN A 206 2.12 2.20 12.08
N THR A 207 2.27 1.66 10.87
CA THR A 207 2.91 2.39 9.77
C THR A 207 1.85 3.13 8.94
N THR A 208 2.11 4.40 8.62
CA THR A 208 1.32 5.17 7.64
C THR A 208 2.17 5.45 6.42
N ILE A 209 1.72 4.98 5.25
CA ILE A 209 2.41 5.16 3.96
C ILE A 209 1.60 6.15 3.12
N LYS A 210 2.14 7.35 2.94
CA LYS A 210 1.52 8.42 2.19
C LYS A 210 1.97 8.44 0.72
N ASN A 211 1.45 9.41 -0.04
CA ASN A 211 1.75 9.57 -1.47
C ASN A 211 3.25 9.53 -1.78
N GLY A 212 3.64 8.63 -2.68
CA GLY A 212 5.03 8.42 -3.08
C GLY A 212 5.90 7.69 -2.06
N GLY A 213 5.36 7.38 -0.88
CA GLY A 213 6.05 6.54 0.10
C GLY A 213 5.99 5.07 -0.27
N GLU A 214 7.03 4.33 0.05
CA GLU A 214 7.10 2.88 -0.18
C GLU A 214 7.57 2.14 1.07
N GLN A 215 6.87 1.07 1.42
CA GLN A 215 7.31 0.08 2.40
C GLN A 215 7.47 -1.28 1.74
N ARG A 216 8.60 -1.92 1.93
CA ARG A 216 8.82 -3.30 1.51
C ARG A 216 9.18 -4.18 2.69
N THR A 217 8.41 -5.24 2.90
CA THR A 217 8.66 -6.24 3.95
C THR A 217 9.08 -7.56 3.34
N VAL A 218 10.15 -8.16 3.85
CA VAL A 218 10.68 -9.45 3.42
C VAL A 218 10.84 -10.34 4.65
N LYS A 219 10.23 -11.52 4.66
CA LYS A 219 10.24 -12.45 5.81
C LYS A 219 9.92 -11.77 7.14
N SER A 220 9.01 -10.84 7.12
CA SER A 220 8.74 -9.89 8.20
C SER A 220 7.25 -9.87 8.56
N HIS A 221 6.93 -9.15 9.64
CA HIS A 221 5.56 -8.93 10.07
C HIS A 221 5.24 -7.44 10.07
N ALA A 222 4.17 -7.06 9.36
CA ALA A 222 3.62 -5.71 9.36
C ALA A 222 2.25 -5.72 10.03
N LEU A 223 2.10 -4.99 11.12
CA LEU A 223 0.86 -4.87 11.88
C LEU A 223 0.32 -3.44 11.82
N ASN A 224 -0.97 -3.31 11.56
CA ASN A 224 -1.68 -2.04 11.54
C ASN A 224 -1.03 -1.01 10.59
N THR A 225 -1.12 -1.29 9.28
CA THR A 225 -0.62 -0.40 8.23
C THR A 225 -1.77 0.38 7.58
N THR A 226 -1.62 1.69 7.45
CA THR A 226 -2.49 2.53 6.63
C THR A 226 -1.75 2.96 5.37
N ILE A 227 -2.30 2.64 4.19
CA ILE A 227 -1.72 3.00 2.89
C ILE A 227 -2.60 4.09 2.27
N ASP A 228 -2.14 5.33 2.34
CA ASP A 228 -2.87 6.52 1.90
C ASP A 228 -2.16 7.15 0.68
N GLY A 229 -2.37 6.54 -0.48
CA GLY A 229 -1.74 6.93 -1.75
C GLY A 229 -0.31 6.41 -1.96
N GLY A 230 0.23 5.58 -1.06
CA GLY A 230 1.57 4.97 -1.17
C GLY A 230 1.53 3.51 -1.59
N LEU A 231 2.67 2.84 -1.51
CA LEU A 231 2.85 1.44 -1.88
C LEU A 231 3.38 0.61 -0.71
N GLN A 232 2.71 -0.51 -0.41
CA GLN A 232 3.26 -1.56 0.44
C GLN A 232 3.51 -2.82 -0.40
N VAL A 233 4.73 -3.33 -0.40
CA VAL A 233 5.11 -4.62 -1.00
C VAL A 233 5.39 -5.61 0.12
N VAL A 234 4.67 -6.73 0.12
CA VAL A 234 4.77 -7.77 1.14
C VAL A 234 5.32 -9.03 0.47
N ASP A 235 6.59 -9.35 0.71
CA ASP A 235 7.30 -10.48 0.11
C ASP A 235 7.58 -11.55 1.16
N SER A 236 7.04 -12.75 0.99
CA SER A 236 7.21 -13.88 1.92
C SER A 236 6.97 -13.48 3.39
N SER A 237 6.02 -12.60 3.60
CA SER A 237 5.76 -11.88 4.86
C SER A 237 4.29 -11.96 5.26
N THR A 238 3.97 -11.45 6.44
CA THR A 238 2.59 -11.33 6.91
C THR A 238 2.23 -9.86 7.10
N ALA A 239 1.08 -9.44 6.54
CA ALA A 239 0.46 -8.15 6.82
C ALA A 239 -0.86 -8.37 7.57
N GLU A 240 -1.01 -7.72 8.71
CA GLU A 240 -2.20 -7.84 9.56
C GLU A 240 -2.78 -6.46 9.85
N ILE A 241 -4.10 -6.35 9.74
CA ILE A 241 -4.83 -5.08 9.93
C ILE A 241 -4.30 -4.00 8.96
N THR A 242 -4.61 -4.14 7.69
CA THR A 242 -4.22 -3.13 6.69
C THR A 242 -5.43 -2.35 6.20
N THR A 243 -5.34 -1.03 6.20
CA THR A 243 -6.33 -0.14 5.55
C THR A 243 -5.72 0.47 4.30
N ILE A 244 -6.34 0.22 3.14
CA ILE A 244 -5.87 0.72 1.83
C ILE A 244 -6.85 1.79 1.34
N LYS A 245 -6.44 3.04 1.41
CA LYS A 245 -7.23 4.18 0.99
C LYS A 245 -7.02 4.51 -0.49
N SER A 246 -7.75 5.50 -0.98
CA SER A 246 -7.69 5.93 -2.38
C SER A 246 -6.25 6.20 -2.85
N GLY A 247 -5.88 5.62 -4.00
CA GLY A 247 -4.53 5.70 -4.56
C GLY A 247 -3.49 4.80 -3.89
N GLY A 248 -3.81 4.20 -2.74
CA GLY A 248 -2.93 3.25 -2.06
C GLY A 248 -2.91 1.89 -2.74
N THR A 249 -1.78 1.22 -2.68
CA THR A 249 -1.61 -0.13 -3.24
C THR A 249 -0.89 -1.04 -2.26
N GLN A 250 -1.45 -2.23 -2.01
CA GLN A 250 -0.76 -3.34 -1.35
C GLN A 250 -0.50 -4.45 -2.36
N GLN A 251 0.74 -4.90 -2.49
CA GLN A 251 1.14 -6.03 -3.32
C GLN A 251 1.60 -7.17 -2.42
N LEU A 252 0.95 -8.33 -2.55
CA LEU A 252 1.30 -9.55 -1.82
C LEU A 252 2.01 -10.51 -2.78
N ASN A 253 3.21 -10.94 -2.44
CA ASN A 253 3.99 -11.92 -3.19
C ASN A 253 4.37 -13.07 -2.25
N ASN A 254 3.82 -14.25 -2.46
CA ASN A 254 4.02 -15.41 -1.58
C ASN A 254 3.80 -15.08 -0.10
N SER A 255 2.78 -14.30 0.21
CA SER A 255 2.56 -13.63 1.48
C SER A 255 1.16 -13.85 2.02
N GLN A 256 0.95 -13.50 3.29
CA GLN A 256 -0.36 -13.56 3.93
C GLN A 256 -0.84 -12.17 4.30
N ALA A 257 -2.13 -11.90 4.04
CA ALA A 257 -2.82 -10.73 4.55
C ALA A 257 -4.03 -11.13 5.38
N MET A 258 -4.23 -10.49 6.54
CA MET A 258 -5.39 -10.71 7.39
C MET A 258 -6.03 -9.38 7.79
N PHE A 259 -7.37 -9.35 7.79
CA PHE A 259 -8.14 -8.16 8.19
C PHE A 259 -7.80 -6.92 7.34
N THR A 260 -7.92 -7.05 6.02
CA THR A 260 -7.69 -5.93 5.10
C THR A 260 -8.98 -5.18 4.81
N THR A 261 -8.95 -3.86 4.97
CA THR A 261 -10.02 -2.94 4.56
C THR A 261 -9.57 -2.12 3.36
N ILE A 262 -10.30 -2.18 2.24
CA ILE A 262 -9.96 -1.48 0.99
C ILE A 262 -10.97 -0.37 0.75
N GLU A 263 -10.56 0.88 0.99
CA GLU A 263 -11.38 2.10 0.89
C GLU A 263 -10.93 2.96 -0.32
N GLY A 264 -11.12 2.45 -1.54
CA GLY A 264 -10.75 3.17 -2.78
C GLY A 264 -9.33 2.89 -3.31
N GLY A 265 -8.58 1.99 -2.67
CA GLY A 265 -7.26 1.54 -3.13
C GLY A 265 -7.30 0.14 -3.75
N THR A 266 -6.13 -0.46 -3.91
CA THR A 266 -5.99 -1.78 -4.54
C THR A 266 -5.15 -2.73 -3.70
N GLN A 267 -5.66 -3.95 -3.48
CA GLN A 267 -4.86 -5.09 -3.01
C GLN A 267 -4.64 -6.05 -4.19
N SER A 268 -3.40 -6.33 -4.52
CA SER A 268 -3.02 -7.30 -5.58
C SER A 268 -2.32 -8.50 -4.96
N MET A 269 -2.83 -9.70 -5.25
CA MET A 269 -2.34 -10.96 -4.69
C MET A 269 -1.68 -11.79 -5.78
N ASN A 270 -0.40 -12.07 -5.63
CA ASN A 270 0.41 -12.81 -6.59
C ASN A 270 1.14 -13.99 -5.92
N SER A 271 1.61 -14.93 -6.72
CA SER A 271 2.59 -15.95 -6.31
C SER A 271 2.20 -16.74 -5.06
N LYS A 272 1.05 -17.39 -5.05
CA LYS A 272 0.52 -18.19 -3.92
C LYS A 272 0.24 -17.40 -2.64
N SER A 273 -0.10 -16.13 -2.77
CA SER A 273 -0.50 -15.31 -1.64
C SER A 273 -1.87 -15.71 -1.11
N THR A 274 -2.08 -15.48 0.18
CA THR A 274 -3.36 -15.72 0.83
C THR A 274 -3.89 -14.45 1.49
N ALA A 275 -5.19 -14.20 1.39
CA ALA A 275 -5.86 -13.15 2.14
C ALA A 275 -7.04 -13.74 2.91
N LYS A 276 -7.33 -13.20 4.08
CA LYS A 276 -8.49 -13.60 4.89
C LYS A 276 -9.13 -12.39 5.57
N ASN A 277 -10.48 -12.38 5.61
CA ASN A 277 -11.26 -11.29 6.18
C ASN A 277 -10.98 -9.95 5.47
N THR A 278 -11.28 -9.90 4.17
CA THR A 278 -11.12 -8.68 3.37
C THR A 278 -12.48 -7.98 3.21
N GLN A 279 -12.52 -6.69 3.48
CA GLN A 279 -13.68 -5.82 3.23
C GLN A 279 -13.34 -4.85 2.10
N ILE A 280 -14.18 -4.83 1.05
CA ILE A 280 -13.95 -4.01 -0.14
C ILE A 280 -15.08 -2.99 -0.26
N TYR A 281 -14.78 -1.74 0.03
CA TYR A 281 -15.70 -0.62 -0.06
C TYR A 281 -15.64 0.08 -1.42
N SER A 282 -16.48 1.08 -1.61
CA SER A 282 -16.59 1.84 -2.86
C SER A 282 -15.24 2.35 -3.37
N GLY A 283 -14.95 2.10 -4.64
CA GLY A 283 -13.68 2.43 -5.30
C GLY A 283 -12.52 1.48 -4.98
N GLY A 284 -12.68 0.60 -3.98
CA GLY A 284 -11.69 -0.41 -3.63
C GLY A 284 -11.68 -1.59 -4.59
N THR A 285 -10.53 -2.20 -4.79
CA THR A 285 -10.37 -3.38 -5.64
C THR A 285 -9.46 -4.41 -4.99
N GLN A 286 -9.92 -5.66 -4.89
CA GLN A 286 -9.05 -6.82 -4.63
C GLN A 286 -8.85 -7.61 -5.91
N ILE A 287 -7.60 -7.89 -6.28
CA ILE A 287 -7.22 -8.72 -7.42
C ILE A 287 -6.64 -10.02 -6.90
N VAL A 288 -7.23 -11.16 -7.29
CA VAL A 288 -6.79 -12.49 -6.89
C VAL A 288 -6.26 -13.22 -8.12
N ASP A 289 -4.95 -13.17 -8.31
CA ASP A 289 -4.29 -13.80 -9.45
C ASP A 289 -4.16 -15.33 -9.29
N ASN A 290 -3.82 -15.99 -10.38
CA ASN A 290 -3.58 -17.42 -10.43
C ASN A 290 -2.67 -17.88 -9.28
N THR A 291 -3.02 -19.00 -8.67
CA THR A 291 -2.39 -19.60 -7.47
C THR A 291 -2.62 -18.89 -6.13
N SER A 292 -3.21 -17.71 -6.13
CA SER A 292 -3.55 -16.99 -4.89
C SER A 292 -4.96 -17.35 -4.39
N THR A 293 -5.17 -17.24 -3.09
CA THR A 293 -6.45 -17.56 -2.45
C THR A 293 -6.90 -16.44 -1.53
N SER A 294 -8.15 -15.99 -1.67
CA SER A 294 -8.79 -15.08 -0.73
C SER A 294 -10.02 -15.76 -0.10
N ASP A 295 -10.14 -15.70 1.20
CA ASP A 295 -11.22 -16.32 1.98
C ASP A 295 -11.91 -15.31 2.90
N VAL A 296 -13.22 -15.42 3.03
CA VAL A 296 -14.07 -14.49 3.79
C VAL A 296 -13.93 -13.06 3.26
N ILE A 297 -14.66 -12.78 2.20
CA ILE A 297 -14.61 -11.49 1.49
C ILE A 297 -16.00 -10.85 1.56
N GLU A 298 -16.06 -9.61 1.99
CA GLU A 298 -17.27 -8.79 1.89
C GLU A 298 -17.06 -7.68 0.86
N ILE A 299 -17.91 -7.65 -0.17
CA ILE A 299 -17.85 -6.64 -1.23
C ILE A 299 -19.06 -5.75 -1.11
N TYR A 300 -18.85 -4.51 -0.74
CA TYR A 300 -19.89 -3.50 -0.61
C TYR A 300 -20.12 -2.75 -1.93
N SER A 301 -21.21 -2.00 -2.01
CA SER A 301 -21.56 -1.21 -3.18
C SER A 301 -20.39 -0.35 -3.69
N GLY A 302 -20.06 -0.46 -4.98
CA GLY A 302 -18.94 0.22 -5.62
C GLY A 302 -17.57 -0.41 -5.39
N GLY A 303 -17.46 -1.47 -4.58
CA GLY A 303 -16.27 -2.30 -4.46
C GLY A 303 -16.16 -3.33 -5.58
N VAL A 304 -14.95 -3.79 -5.87
CA VAL A 304 -14.65 -4.74 -6.95
C VAL A 304 -13.81 -5.91 -6.44
N LEU A 305 -14.29 -7.12 -6.65
CA LEU A 305 -13.49 -8.35 -6.57
C LEU A 305 -13.18 -8.83 -8.00
N ASP A 306 -11.90 -8.91 -8.35
CA ASP A 306 -11.40 -9.33 -9.67
C ASP A 306 -10.58 -10.62 -9.52
N VAL A 307 -11.17 -11.76 -9.89
CA VAL A 307 -10.55 -13.08 -9.75
C VAL A 307 -9.99 -13.53 -11.10
N ARG A 308 -8.68 -13.43 -11.23
CA ARG A 308 -7.94 -13.73 -12.47
C ARG A 308 -7.25 -15.09 -12.41
N GLY A 309 -8.06 -16.14 -12.33
CA GLY A 309 -7.56 -17.51 -12.24
C GLY A 309 -7.18 -17.96 -10.83
N GLY A 310 -7.41 -17.14 -9.82
CA GLY A 310 -7.24 -17.49 -8.41
C GLY A 310 -8.49 -18.10 -7.79
N MET A 311 -8.48 -18.23 -6.46
CA MET A 311 -9.58 -18.76 -5.69
C MET A 311 -10.12 -17.71 -4.70
N ALA A 312 -11.43 -17.47 -4.71
CA ALA A 312 -12.13 -16.62 -3.76
C ALA A 312 -13.30 -17.39 -3.14
N THR A 313 -13.29 -17.56 -1.82
CA THR A 313 -14.29 -18.36 -1.10
C THR A 313 -14.96 -17.55 0.00
N ASN A 314 -16.17 -18.00 0.38
CA ASN A 314 -16.97 -17.31 1.39
C ASN A 314 -17.18 -15.84 1.06
N VAL A 315 -17.49 -15.56 -0.22
CA VAL A 315 -17.73 -14.21 -0.72
C VAL A 315 -19.16 -13.78 -0.34
N THR A 316 -19.31 -12.63 0.28
CA THR A 316 -20.59 -11.93 0.44
C THR A 316 -20.60 -10.74 -0.51
N GLN A 317 -21.39 -10.86 -1.59
CA GLN A 317 -21.57 -9.79 -2.56
C GLN A 317 -22.83 -9.00 -2.21
N HIS A 318 -22.69 -7.79 -1.68
CA HIS A 318 -23.80 -6.88 -1.43
C HIS A 318 -24.26 -6.18 -2.73
N ASP A 319 -25.48 -5.68 -2.73
CA ASP A 319 -26.07 -4.97 -3.88
C ASP A 319 -25.18 -3.80 -4.34
N GLY A 320 -24.96 -3.68 -5.64
CA GLY A 320 -24.08 -2.67 -6.23
C GLY A 320 -22.58 -3.00 -6.18
N ALA A 321 -22.22 -4.20 -5.73
CA ALA A 321 -20.82 -4.68 -5.74
C ALA A 321 -20.48 -5.37 -7.06
N ALA A 322 -19.26 -5.21 -7.55
CA ALA A 322 -18.80 -5.80 -8.80
C ALA A 322 -17.97 -7.06 -8.59
N LEU A 323 -18.38 -8.16 -9.23
CA LEU A 323 -17.58 -9.38 -9.38
C LEU A 323 -17.06 -9.48 -10.81
N LYS A 324 -15.74 -9.67 -10.98
CA LYS A 324 -15.11 -10.00 -12.26
C LYS A 324 -14.44 -11.36 -12.16
N ALA A 325 -14.72 -12.24 -13.11
CA ALA A 325 -14.17 -13.60 -13.12
C ALA A 325 -14.22 -14.22 -14.51
N MET A 326 -13.59 -15.38 -14.66
CA MET A 326 -13.69 -16.28 -15.83
C MET A 326 -13.98 -17.70 -15.37
N THR A 327 -14.71 -18.49 -16.17
CA THR A 327 -15.14 -19.81 -15.71
C THR A 327 -14.07 -20.88 -15.73
N ASP A 328 -13.07 -20.78 -16.62
CA ASP A 328 -12.10 -21.87 -16.83
C ASP A 328 -11.00 -21.91 -15.76
N TRP A 329 -10.56 -20.81 -15.24
CA TRP A 329 -9.42 -20.76 -14.32
C TRP A 329 -9.74 -20.21 -12.93
N SER A 330 -10.86 -19.49 -12.78
CA SER A 330 -11.25 -18.96 -11.49
C SER A 330 -12.10 -19.93 -10.69
N THR A 331 -11.90 -19.94 -9.38
CA THR A 331 -12.81 -20.59 -8.43
C THR A 331 -13.39 -19.52 -7.51
N VAL A 332 -14.71 -19.35 -7.54
CA VAL A 332 -15.39 -18.37 -6.69
C VAL A 332 -16.62 -19.04 -6.07
N SER A 333 -16.84 -18.81 -4.79
CA SER A 333 -18.06 -19.27 -4.11
C SER A 333 -18.50 -18.30 -3.04
N GLY A 334 -19.82 -18.13 -2.91
CA GLY A 334 -20.35 -17.18 -1.92
C GLY A 334 -21.85 -17.03 -2.01
N THR A 335 -22.32 -15.87 -1.53
CA THR A 335 -23.72 -15.47 -1.55
C THR A 335 -23.87 -14.06 -2.14
N ASN A 336 -24.95 -13.84 -2.86
CA ASN A 336 -25.42 -12.55 -3.35
C ASN A 336 -26.91 -12.36 -3.01
N SER A 337 -27.55 -11.30 -3.45
CA SER A 337 -28.97 -11.04 -3.19
C SER A 337 -29.91 -12.10 -3.77
N GLU A 338 -29.48 -12.92 -4.70
CA GLU A 338 -30.26 -13.98 -5.32
C GLU A 338 -29.98 -15.37 -4.69
N GLY A 339 -29.08 -15.43 -3.70
CA GLY A 339 -28.73 -16.65 -2.96
C GLY A 339 -27.28 -17.10 -3.14
N ALA A 340 -27.02 -18.39 -2.93
CA ALA A 340 -25.69 -18.96 -3.11
C ALA A 340 -25.28 -18.97 -4.58
N PHE A 341 -24.03 -18.63 -4.87
CA PHE A 341 -23.46 -18.68 -6.22
C PHE A 341 -22.09 -19.37 -6.23
N SER A 342 -21.71 -19.87 -7.40
CA SER A 342 -20.38 -20.47 -7.57
C SER A 342 -19.85 -20.32 -8.99
N ILE A 343 -18.53 -20.30 -9.11
CA ILE A 343 -17.76 -20.49 -10.34
C ILE A 343 -16.72 -21.55 -10.04
N HIS A 344 -16.84 -22.73 -10.62
CA HIS A 344 -15.94 -23.85 -10.38
C HIS A 344 -15.97 -24.85 -11.54
N ASN A 345 -14.82 -25.45 -11.85
CA ASN A 345 -14.71 -26.46 -12.91
C ASN A 345 -15.35 -26.03 -14.24
N ASN A 346 -15.09 -24.80 -14.66
CA ASN A 346 -15.59 -24.22 -15.90
C ASN A 346 -17.13 -24.04 -15.95
N VAL A 347 -17.78 -24.01 -14.79
CA VAL A 347 -19.22 -23.78 -14.62
C VAL A 347 -19.46 -22.62 -13.67
N ALA A 348 -20.33 -21.68 -14.08
CA ALA A 348 -20.85 -20.61 -13.23
C ALA A 348 -22.33 -20.86 -12.92
N ASP A 349 -22.73 -20.76 -11.67
CA ASP A 349 -24.11 -20.89 -11.21
C ASP A 349 -24.55 -19.68 -10.39
N ASN A 350 -25.72 -19.12 -10.72
CA ASN A 350 -26.39 -18.03 -9.97
C ASN A 350 -25.53 -16.79 -9.73
N VAL A 351 -24.65 -16.46 -10.68
CA VAL A 351 -23.75 -15.30 -10.58
C VAL A 351 -24.49 -14.01 -10.83
N LEU A 352 -24.27 -13.00 -10.01
CA LEU A 352 -24.79 -11.65 -10.17
C LEU A 352 -23.70 -10.71 -10.71
N LEU A 353 -23.97 -10.09 -11.85
CA LEU A 353 -23.09 -9.11 -12.51
C LEU A 353 -23.74 -7.75 -12.52
N GLU A 354 -23.17 -6.82 -11.81
CA GLU A 354 -23.66 -5.44 -11.73
C GLU A 354 -22.52 -4.45 -11.48
N ASN A 355 -22.77 -3.18 -11.73
CA ASN A 355 -21.87 -2.06 -11.43
C ASN A 355 -20.42 -2.24 -11.96
N GLY A 356 -20.27 -2.80 -13.17
CA GLY A 356 -18.97 -3.11 -13.78
C GLY A 356 -18.48 -4.53 -13.54
N GLY A 357 -19.31 -5.39 -12.94
CA GLY A 357 -19.06 -6.83 -12.86
C GLY A 357 -19.00 -7.46 -14.25
N HIS A 358 -18.15 -8.47 -14.42
CA HIS A 358 -17.92 -9.12 -15.72
C HIS A 358 -17.65 -10.61 -15.55
N LEU A 359 -18.23 -11.43 -16.43
CA LEU A 359 -17.99 -12.86 -16.50
C LEU A 359 -17.63 -13.28 -17.94
N ASP A 360 -16.43 -13.83 -18.11
CA ASP A 360 -16.05 -14.56 -19.32
C ASP A 360 -16.40 -16.04 -19.16
N VAL A 361 -17.30 -16.54 -20.02
CA VAL A 361 -17.77 -17.94 -20.00
C VAL A 361 -17.02 -18.73 -21.06
N TYR A 362 -16.14 -19.63 -20.62
CA TYR A 362 -15.43 -20.59 -21.46
C TYR A 362 -16.15 -21.95 -21.50
N GLY A 363 -16.83 -22.34 -20.44
CA GLY A 363 -17.60 -23.57 -20.34
C GLY A 363 -19.10 -23.33 -20.29
N SER A 364 -19.68 -23.25 -19.10
CA SER A 364 -21.10 -22.97 -18.94
C SER A 364 -21.41 -21.95 -17.85
N ALA A 365 -22.51 -21.22 -18.03
CA ALA A 365 -23.09 -20.35 -17.04
C ALA A 365 -24.61 -20.62 -16.94
N ASN A 366 -25.09 -20.82 -15.72
CA ASN A 366 -26.49 -21.11 -15.44
C ASN A 366 -27.08 -20.03 -14.53
N LYS A 367 -28.31 -19.57 -14.82
CA LYS A 367 -29.05 -18.61 -14.00
C LYS A 367 -28.28 -17.33 -13.67
N THR A 368 -27.37 -16.90 -14.54
CA THR A 368 -26.65 -15.63 -14.36
C THR A 368 -27.60 -14.44 -14.47
N ILE A 369 -27.43 -13.46 -13.62
CA ILE A 369 -28.22 -12.23 -13.60
C ILE A 369 -27.28 -11.06 -13.93
N ILE A 370 -27.67 -10.31 -14.95
CA ILE A 370 -26.88 -9.16 -15.44
C ILE A 370 -27.70 -7.90 -15.24
N LYS A 371 -27.31 -7.08 -14.29
CA LYS A 371 -27.94 -5.78 -13.97
C LYS A 371 -27.15 -4.60 -14.57
N ASP A 372 -27.51 -3.38 -14.18
CA ASP A 372 -26.90 -2.14 -14.70
C ASP A 372 -25.37 -2.20 -14.71
N LYS A 373 -24.79 -1.90 -15.87
CA LYS A 373 -23.32 -1.94 -16.13
C LYS A 373 -22.66 -3.32 -15.95
N GLY A 374 -23.43 -4.37 -15.65
CA GLY A 374 -22.93 -5.75 -15.67
C GLY A 374 -22.78 -6.25 -17.08
N THR A 375 -21.80 -7.11 -17.34
CA THR A 375 -21.54 -7.69 -18.66
C THR A 375 -21.19 -9.17 -18.57
N MET A 376 -21.61 -9.96 -19.56
CA MET A 376 -21.23 -11.37 -19.69
C MET A 376 -20.84 -11.67 -21.14
N SER A 377 -19.73 -12.34 -21.35
CA SER A 377 -19.27 -12.81 -22.66
C SER A 377 -19.36 -14.34 -22.70
N VAL A 378 -20.25 -14.88 -23.54
CA VAL A 378 -20.32 -16.31 -23.83
C VAL A 378 -19.44 -16.59 -25.03
N LEU A 379 -18.26 -17.15 -24.78
CA LEU A 379 -17.22 -17.35 -25.79
C LEU A 379 -17.59 -18.52 -26.73
N ALA A 380 -16.84 -18.67 -27.82
CA ALA A 380 -17.05 -19.76 -28.78
C ALA A 380 -17.04 -21.13 -28.07
N ASN A 381 -18.01 -21.99 -28.38
CA ASN A 381 -18.25 -23.28 -27.78
C ASN A 381 -18.77 -23.29 -26.32
N ALA A 382 -18.81 -22.12 -25.66
CA ALA A 382 -19.40 -21.97 -24.35
C ALA A 382 -20.94 -21.97 -24.38
N LYS A 383 -21.56 -22.19 -23.22
CA LYS A 383 -23.01 -22.26 -23.07
C LYS A 383 -23.47 -21.33 -21.95
N ALA A 384 -24.60 -20.65 -22.16
CA ALA A 384 -25.31 -19.97 -21.10
C ALA A 384 -26.78 -20.41 -21.09
N ASP A 385 -27.32 -20.74 -19.94
CA ASP A 385 -28.72 -21.14 -19.78
C ASP A 385 -29.43 -20.28 -18.73
N ALA A 386 -30.70 -19.95 -18.98
CA ALA A 386 -31.57 -19.21 -18.09
C ALA A 386 -30.96 -17.87 -17.58
N THR A 387 -30.20 -17.18 -18.41
CA THR A 387 -29.66 -15.87 -18.09
C THR A 387 -30.77 -14.81 -18.06
N ARG A 388 -30.81 -13.99 -16.99
CA ARG A 388 -31.67 -12.82 -16.90
C ARG A 388 -30.85 -11.56 -17.14
N ILE A 389 -31.29 -10.71 -18.09
CA ILE A 389 -30.62 -9.46 -18.44
C ILE A 389 -31.57 -8.31 -18.07
N ASP A 390 -31.33 -7.68 -16.94
CA ASP A 390 -32.10 -6.55 -16.46
C ASP A 390 -31.61 -5.23 -17.07
N ASN A 391 -32.28 -4.13 -16.75
CA ASN A 391 -31.98 -2.82 -17.31
C ASN A 391 -30.48 -2.45 -17.21
N GLY A 392 -29.88 -2.04 -18.32
CA GLY A 392 -28.46 -1.67 -18.41
C GLY A 392 -27.46 -2.82 -18.47
N GLY A 393 -27.92 -4.08 -18.27
CA GLY A 393 -27.09 -5.28 -18.43
C GLY A 393 -26.85 -5.62 -19.90
N VAL A 394 -25.68 -6.21 -20.21
CA VAL A 394 -25.29 -6.61 -21.57
C VAL A 394 -24.74 -8.05 -21.59
N MET A 395 -25.24 -8.85 -22.52
CA MET A 395 -24.75 -10.20 -22.79
C MET A 395 -24.29 -10.31 -24.25
N ASP A 396 -23.03 -10.66 -24.44
CA ASP A 396 -22.44 -10.94 -25.76
C ASP A 396 -22.32 -12.44 -25.97
N VAL A 397 -22.88 -12.96 -27.07
CA VAL A 397 -22.95 -14.41 -27.35
C VAL A 397 -22.20 -14.73 -28.63
N ALA A 398 -21.06 -15.40 -28.51
CA ALA A 398 -20.34 -16.06 -29.59
C ALA A 398 -20.45 -17.60 -29.52
N GLY A 399 -20.97 -18.13 -28.41
CA GLY A 399 -21.32 -19.53 -28.17
C GLY A 399 -22.83 -19.77 -28.26
N ASN A 400 -23.37 -20.54 -27.33
CA ASN A 400 -24.79 -20.89 -27.28
C ASN A 400 -25.46 -20.25 -26.04
N ALA A 401 -26.58 -19.56 -26.25
CA ALA A 401 -27.43 -19.07 -25.18
C ALA A 401 -28.82 -19.71 -25.26
N THR A 402 -29.34 -20.23 -24.16
CA THR A 402 -30.68 -20.80 -24.10
C THR A 402 -31.52 -20.16 -23.01
N ASN A 403 -32.84 -20.04 -23.25
CA ASN A 403 -33.81 -19.57 -22.25
C ASN A 403 -33.46 -18.20 -21.64
N THR A 404 -32.88 -17.31 -22.42
CA THR A 404 -32.54 -15.95 -21.95
C THR A 404 -33.79 -15.11 -21.74
N ILE A 405 -33.86 -14.37 -20.62
CA ILE A 405 -34.93 -13.43 -20.32
C ILE A 405 -34.34 -12.01 -20.33
N ILE A 406 -34.86 -11.14 -21.16
CA ILE A 406 -34.40 -9.74 -21.28
C ILE A 406 -35.46 -8.82 -20.68
N ASN A 407 -35.12 -8.14 -19.56
CA ASN A 407 -35.97 -7.22 -18.82
C ASN A 407 -35.37 -5.80 -18.85
N GLY A 408 -35.12 -5.23 -20.03
CA GLY A 408 -34.59 -3.89 -20.22
C GLY A 408 -33.12 -3.82 -20.64
N GLY A 409 -32.42 -4.95 -20.63
CA GLY A 409 -31.01 -5.02 -21.08
C GLY A 409 -30.85 -5.33 -22.56
N THR A 410 -29.65 -5.76 -22.94
CA THR A 410 -29.27 -6.05 -24.33
C THR A 410 -28.59 -7.42 -24.43
N GLN A 411 -29.06 -8.25 -25.39
CA GLN A 411 -28.37 -9.46 -25.81
C GLN A 411 -27.84 -9.22 -27.24
N ASN A 412 -26.55 -9.36 -27.45
CA ASN A 412 -25.92 -9.31 -28.77
C ASN A 412 -25.51 -10.72 -29.17
N ILE A 413 -26.00 -11.20 -30.29
CA ILE A 413 -25.63 -12.48 -30.85
C ILE A 413 -24.61 -12.23 -31.93
N ASN A 414 -23.35 -12.50 -31.64
CA ASN A 414 -22.20 -12.24 -32.48
C ASN A 414 -22.03 -13.34 -33.54
N ASN A 415 -21.03 -13.18 -34.40
CA ASN A 415 -20.71 -14.18 -35.41
C ASN A 415 -20.53 -15.58 -34.82
N HIS A 416 -21.18 -16.58 -35.36
CA HIS A 416 -21.31 -17.97 -34.91
C HIS A 416 -22.10 -18.17 -33.62
N GLY A 417 -22.52 -17.10 -32.94
CA GLY A 417 -23.36 -17.20 -31.73
C GLY A 417 -24.77 -17.70 -32.07
N ILE A 418 -25.35 -18.47 -31.19
CA ILE A 418 -26.70 -19.03 -31.30
C ILE A 418 -27.47 -18.69 -30.02
N ALA A 419 -28.65 -18.06 -30.16
CA ALA A 419 -29.59 -17.89 -29.06
C ALA A 419 -30.88 -18.66 -29.33
N THR A 420 -31.37 -19.47 -28.40
CA THR A 420 -32.60 -20.25 -28.52
C THR A 420 -33.53 -19.99 -27.36
N GLY A 421 -34.80 -19.75 -27.62
CA GLY A 421 -35.83 -19.58 -26.59
C GLY A 421 -35.72 -18.29 -25.80
N THR A 422 -35.28 -17.19 -26.44
CA THR A 422 -35.16 -15.88 -25.78
C THR A 422 -36.55 -15.24 -25.59
N ASN A 423 -36.81 -14.75 -24.37
CA ASN A 423 -38.01 -13.96 -24.04
C ASN A 423 -37.60 -12.49 -23.82
N ILE A 424 -38.03 -11.60 -24.69
CA ILE A 424 -37.77 -10.16 -24.59
C ILE A 424 -39.02 -9.49 -23.97
N ASN A 425 -39.05 -9.33 -22.65
CA ASN A 425 -40.12 -8.64 -21.94
C ASN A 425 -40.03 -7.13 -22.09
N SER A 426 -38.81 -6.61 -22.10
CA SER A 426 -38.42 -5.26 -22.46
C SER A 426 -36.95 -5.27 -22.89
N GLY A 427 -36.49 -4.28 -23.68
CA GLY A 427 -35.09 -4.21 -24.13
C GLY A 427 -34.86 -4.72 -25.55
N THR A 428 -33.66 -5.21 -25.83
CA THR A 428 -33.25 -5.48 -27.21
C THR A 428 -32.41 -6.76 -27.37
N GLN A 429 -32.71 -7.54 -28.41
CA GLN A 429 -31.84 -8.58 -28.91
C GLN A 429 -31.29 -8.15 -30.28
N ASN A 430 -29.99 -8.04 -30.45
CA ASN A 430 -29.32 -7.72 -31.68
C ASN A 430 -28.68 -8.99 -32.27
N ILE A 431 -29.05 -9.33 -33.50
CA ILE A 431 -28.48 -10.46 -34.20
C ILE A 431 -27.51 -9.89 -35.25
N LYS A 432 -26.23 -10.00 -34.96
CA LYS A 432 -25.18 -9.45 -35.84
C LYS A 432 -24.86 -10.42 -36.97
N SER A 433 -24.04 -9.95 -37.94
CA SER A 433 -23.59 -10.77 -39.07
C SER A 433 -23.07 -12.13 -38.62
N GLY A 434 -23.62 -13.22 -39.18
CA GLY A 434 -23.30 -14.62 -38.83
C GLY A 434 -23.89 -15.12 -37.52
N GLY A 435 -24.58 -14.28 -36.73
CA GLY A 435 -25.34 -14.68 -35.56
C GLY A 435 -26.69 -15.31 -35.89
N LYS A 436 -27.22 -16.17 -35.02
CA LYS A 436 -28.49 -16.85 -35.20
C LYS A 436 -29.35 -16.76 -33.97
N ALA A 437 -30.63 -16.39 -34.13
CA ALA A 437 -31.65 -16.51 -33.08
C ALA A 437 -32.76 -17.47 -33.52
N ASP A 438 -33.20 -18.35 -32.63
CA ASP A 438 -34.30 -19.26 -32.83
C ASP A 438 -35.31 -19.17 -31.70
N THR A 439 -36.59 -19.15 -32.05
CA THR A 439 -37.71 -19.14 -31.08
C THR A 439 -37.63 -17.94 -30.10
N THR A 440 -37.67 -16.74 -30.62
CA THR A 440 -37.65 -15.51 -29.80
C THR A 440 -39.08 -15.01 -29.59
N ASN A 441 -39.51 -14.76 -28.35
CA ASN A 441 -40.75 -14.09 -28.01
C ASN A 441 -40.51 -12.60 -27.76
N ILE A 442 -41.15 -11.74 -28.50
CA ILE A 442 -40.96 -10.27 -28.48
C ILE A 442 -42.21 -9.61 -27.91
N SER A 443 -42.13 -9.13 -26.68
CA SER A 443 -43.24 -8.45 -26.00
C SER A 443 -43.41 -6.97 -26.47
N SER A 444 -44.50 -6.35 -26.06
CA SER A 444 -44.77 -4.93 -26.35
C SER A 444 -43.62 -4.01 -25.90
N GLY A 445 -43.21 -3.10 -26.75
CA GLY A 445 -42.10 -2.16 -26.51
C GLY A 445 -40.68 -2.76 -26.64
N SER A 446 -40.59 -4.05 -26.93
CA SER A 446 -39.31 -4.75 -27.12
C SER A 446 -38.89 -4.82 -28.59
N ARG A 447 -37.61 -5.07 -28.83
CA ARG A 447 -37.05 -5.14 -30.16
C ARG A 447 -36.15 -6.34 -30.38
N GLN A 448 -36.30 -6.98 -31.53
CA GLN A 448 -35.30 -7.85 -32.13
C GLN A 448 -34.79 -7.18 -33.39
N VAL A 449 -33.47 -6.98 -33.50
CA VAL A 449 -32.82 -6.32 -34.64
C VAL A 449 -31.95 -7.36 -35.34
N VAL A 450 -32.18 -7.58 -36.64
CA VAL A 450 -31.42 -8.50 -37.48
C VAL A 450 -30.54 -7.67 -38.40
N GLU A 451 -29.25 -7.66 -38.15
CA GLU A 451 -28.28 -6.99 -39.00
C GLU A 451 -28.04 -7.82 -40.32
N LYS A 452 -27.39 -7.21 -41.30
CA LYS A 452 -26.99 -7.89 -42.52
C LYS A 452 -26.27 -9.22 -42.22
N ASP A 453 -26.68 -10.29 -42.91
CA ASP A 453 -26.18 -11.66 -42.72
C ASP A 453 -26.48 -12.30 -41.34
N GLY A 454 -27.28 -11.68 -40.50
CA GLY A 454 -27.88 -12.28 -39.33
C GLY A 454 -29.10 -13.15 -39.68
N THR A 455 -29.45 -14.11 -38.83
CA THR A 455 -30.59 -15.00 -39.05
C THR A 455 -31.50 -15.05 -37.85
N ALA A 456 -32.79 -14.79 -38.03
CA ALA A 456 -33.82 -15.02 -37.02
C ALA A 456 -34.86 -16.03 -37.56
N THR A 457 -35.16 -17.02 -36.76
CA THR A 457 -36.20 -18.04 -37.04
C THR A 457 -37.17 -18.15 -35.84
N GLY A 458 -38.46 -18.41 -36.16
CA GLY A 458 -39.45 -18.68 -35.13
C GLY A 458 -39.72 -17.48 -34.17
N SER A 459 -39.55 -16.23 -34.64
CA SER A 459 -39.85 -15.04 -33.83
C SER A 459 -41.34 -14.82 -33.67
N ASN A 460 -41.84 -14.80 -32.43
CA ASN A 460 -43.21 -14.54 -32.05
C ASN A 460 -43.34 -13.08 -31.59
N ILE A 461 -44.05 -12.25 -32.31
CA ILE A 461 -44.16 -10.82 -32.05
C ILE A 461 -45.53 -10.51 -31.44
N SER A 462 -45.59 -10.08 -30.22
CA SER A 462 -46.80 -9.57 -29.56
C SER A 462 -47.12 -8.17 -30.04
N THR A 463 -48.39 -7.75 -29.86
CA THR A 463 -48.83 -6.38 -30.23
C THR A 463 -47.91 -5.34 -29.58
N GLY A 464 -47.31 -4.45 -30.38
CA GLY A 464 -46.35 -3.42 -29.95
C GLY A 464 -44.90 -3.91 -29.82
N GLY A 465 -44.60 -5.17 -30.07
CA GLY A 465 -43.23 -5.64 -30.29
C GLY A 465 -42.71 -5.34 -31.69
N SER A 466 -41.40 -5.28 -31.89
CA SER A 466 -40.78 -4.96 -33.18
C SER A 466 -39.72 -5.95 -33.58
N LEU A 467 -39.82 -6.44 -34.82
CA LEU A 467 -38.72 -7.14 -35.52
C LEU A 467 -38.21 -6.20 -36.62
N ILE A 468 -36.95 -5.86 -36.61
CA ILE A 468 -36.30 -4.95 -37.56
C ILE A 468 -35.23 -5.77 -38.32
N VAL A 469 -35.29 -5.74 -39.66
CA VAL A 469 -34.38 -6.48 -40.56
C VAL A 469 -33.65 -5.50 -41.44
#